data_25b1d39297f7337a877270d8f21f2670
#
_entry.id   25b1d39297f7337a877270d8f21f2670
#
_cell.length_a   1.000
_cell.length_b   1.000
_cell.length_c   1.000
_cell.angle_alpha   90.00
_cell.angle_beta   90.00
_cell.angle_gamma   90.00
#
_symmetry.space_group_name_H-M   'P 1'
#
loop_
_entity.id
_entity.type
_entity.pdbx_description
1 polymer ?
#
loop_
_entity_poly.entity_id
_entity_poly.type
_entity_poly.pdbx_seq_one_letter_code
_entity_poly.pdbx_strand_id
1 'polypeptide(L)'
;KDKLAIQELNEDILKILDVISDDYTKDTAANQEVTRAEFSYYAVRLIKLQDYNHSTYFYDVPDSHWAFESINALASTGVVSGYGNHLFMPDQKISSTEATTILLRLFGYSSEYFGANRFNSLASELGLLKGFKGSSVLTFEDMLILLRNALECNLCETKLGINKSYYIGDETVLSKYYDSYFEKG
;
A
#
# COMPACT_ATOMS: atom_id res chain seq x y z
N LYS A 1 11.67 25.56 0.67
CA LYS A 1 10.37 25.95 0.11
C LYS A 1 9.78 24.87 -0.79
N ASP A 2 10.58 24.31 -1.73
CA ASP A 2 10.07 23.33 -2.70
C ASP A 2 9.63 21.98 -2.08
N LYS A 3 10.30 21.56 -1.01
CA LYS A 3 9.98 20.30 -0.34
C LYS A 3 8.63 20.33 0.38
N LEU A 4 8.31 21.44 1.06
CA LEU A 4 7.02 21.61 1.74
C LEU A 4 5.87 21.64 0.73
N ALA A 5 6.06 22.33 -0.40
CA ALA A 5 5.08 22.39 -1.47
C ALA A 5 4.81 21.02 -2.13
N ILE A 6 5.84 20.17 -2.27
CA ILE A 6 5.67 18.80 -2.80
C ILE A 6 4.91 17.92 -1.81
N GLN A 7 5.19 18.04 -0.52
CA GLN A 7 4.46 17.30 0.51
C GLN A 7 2.98 17.70 0.54
N GLU A 8 2.67 18.98 0.55
CA GLU A 8 1.29 19.50 0.49
C GLU A 8 0.55 18.99 -0.75
N LEU A 9 1.20 19.00 -1.93
CA LEU A 9 0.60 18.48 -3.15
C LEU A 9 0.31 16.98 -3.09
N ASN A 10 1.20 16.18 -2.49
CA ASN A 10 0.97 14.75 -2.30
C ASN A 10 -0.21 14.49 -1.36
N GLU A 11 -0.30 15.23 -0.26
CA GLU A 11 -1.44 15.16 0.66
C GLU A 11 -2.74 15.52 -0.02
N ASP A 12 -2.80 16.63 -0.73
CA ASP A 12 -4.01 17.11 -1.39
C ASP A 12 -4.58 16.09 -2.39
N ILE A 13 -3.73 15.49 -3.21
CA ILE A 13 -4.16 14.44 -4.15
C ILE A 13 -4.73 13.22 -3.40
N LEU A 14 -4.05 12.76 -2.36
CA LEU A 14 -4.50 11.61 -1.59
C LEU A 14 -5.79 11.88 -0.81
N LYS A 15 -6.02 13.12 -0.37
CA LYS A 15 -7.28 13.58 0.24
C LYS A 15 -8.42 13.64 -0.77
N ILE A 16 -8.19 14.24 -1.93
CA ILE A 16 -9.19 14.31 -3.02
C ILE A 16 -9.65 12.91 -3.42
N LEU A 17 -8.74 11.94 -3.47
CA LEU A 17 -9.05 10.55 -3.80
C LEU A 17 -9.56 9.71 -2.62
N ASP A 18 -9.74 10.33 -1.45
CA ASP A 18 -10.17 9.68 -0.22
C ASP A 18 -9.26 8.52 0.24
N VAL A 19 -7.97 8.58 -0.09
CA VAL A 19 -6.97 7.63 0.41
C VAL A 19 -6.59 7.96 1.85
N ILE A 20 -6.43 9.25 2.16
CA ILE A 20 -6.18 9.76 3.52
C ILE A 20 -7.29 10.75 3.92
N SER A 21 -7.53 10.90 5.22
CA SER A 21 -8.52 11.83 5.76
C SER A 21 -7.86 13.02 6.44
N ASP A 22 -8.56 14.17 6.45
CA ASP A 22 -8.09 15.39 7.12
C ASP A 22 -7.89 15.21 8.62
N ASP A 23 -8.76 14.45 9.27
CA ASP A 23 -8.73 14.24 10.73
C ASP A 23 -7.47 13.49 11.18
N TYR A 24 -6.91 12.66 10.31
CA TYR A 24 -5.74 11.85 10.64
C TYR A 24 -4.41 12.55 10.33
N THR A 25 -4.38 13.44 9.35
CA THR A 25 -3.14 14.09 8.88
C THR A 25 -2.85 15.41 9.59
N LYS A 26 -3.86 16.03 10.20
CA LYS A 26 -3.81 17.41 10.69
C LYS A 26 -2.70 17.70 11.70
N ASP A 27 -2.35 16.71 12.53
CA ASP A 27 -1.35 16.85 13.59
C ASP A 27 -0.16 15.88 13.45
N THR A 28 -0.03 15.21 12.29
CA THR A 28 1.01 14.22 12.08
C THR A 28 2.29 14.88 11.57
N ALA A 29 3.37 14.76 12.34
CA ALA A 29 4.68 15.27 11.92
C ALA A 29 5.25 14.44 10.76
N ALA A 30 5.91 15.11 9.80
CA ALA A 30 6.51 14.48 8.61
C ALA A 30 7.48 13.33 8.94
N ASN A 31 8.19 13.44 10.05
CA ASN A 31 9.17 12.45 10.54
C ASN A 31 8.58 11.44 11.52
N GLN A 32 7.27 11.48 11.80
CA GLN A 32 6.61 10.49 12.64
C GLN A 32 6.70 9.11 11.99
N GLU A 33 7.10 8.11 12.77
CA GLU A 33 7.18 6.74 12.31
C GLU A 33 5.79 6.09 12.23
N VAL A 34 5.53 5.41 11.14
CA VAL A 34 4.25 4.78 10.82
C VAL A 34 4.19 3.36 11.40
N THR A 35 3.06 3.00 12.03
CA THR A 35 2.83 1.64 12.51
C THR A 35 2.35 0.72 11.38
N ARG A 36 2.44 -0.59 11.61
CA ARG A 36 1.93 -1.61 10.69
C ARG A 36 0.41 -1.51 10.50
N ALA A 37 -0.32 -1.19 11.58
CA ALA A 37 -1.76 -0.96 11.52
C ALA A 37 -2.11 0.27 10.68
N GLU A 38 -1.43 1.40 10.90
CA GLU A 38 -1.62 2.62 10.12
C GLU A 38 -1.37 2.40 8.63
N PHE A 39 -0.25 1.76 8.28
CA PHE A 39 0.06 1.48 6.89
C PHE A 39 -0.96 0.54 6.25
N SER A 40 -1.41 -0.49 6.96
CA SER A 40 -2.45 -1.41 6.47
C SER A 40 -3.74 -0.68 6.14
N TYR A 41 -4.16 0.25 6.99
CA TYR A 41 -5.34 1.08 6.78
C TYR A 41 -5.26 1.88 5.47
N TYR A 42 -4.15 2.57 5.22
CA TYR A 42 -3.98 3.36 4.01
C TYR A 42 -3.80 2.51 2.75
N ALA A 43 -3.08 1.39 2.84
CA ALA A 43 -2.88 0.49 1.72
C ALA A 43 -4.19 -0.12 1.20
N VAL A 44 -5.10 -0.50 2.10
CA VAL A 44 -6.44 -1.01 1.76
C VAL A 44 -7.29 0.07 1.08
N ARG A 45 -7.26 1.30 1.58
CA ARG A 45 -7.98 2.43 0.99
C ARG A 45 -7.46 2.79 -0.40
N LEU A 46 -6.15 2.71 -0.62
CA LEU A 46 -5.51 3.01 -1.90
C LEU A 46 -6.09 2.19 -3.06
N ILE A 47 -6.39 0.92 -2.85
CA ILE A 47 -6.96 0.04 -3.88
C ILE A 47 -8.46 -0.22 -3.68
N LYS A 48 -9.11 0.51 -2.78
CA LYS A 48 -10.54 0.37 -2.45
C LYS A 48 -10.96 -1.09 -2.20
N LEU A 49 -10.11 -1.83 -1.49
CA LEU A 49 -10.37 -3.25 -1.19
C LEU A 49 -11.59 -3.37 -0.25
N GLN A 50 -12.67 -3.97 -0.73
CA GLN A 50 -13.94 -4.12 0.01
C GLN A 50 -14.35 -5.57 0.19
N ASP A 51 -14.05 -6.44 -0.76
CA ASP A 51 -14.42 -7.85 -0.70
C ASP A 51 -13.33 -8.67 -0.01
N TYR A 52 -13.52 -8.94 1.28
CA TYR A 52 -12.60 -9.75 2.07
C TYR A 52 -13.35 -10.55 3.13
N ASN A 53 -12.70 -11.61 3.62
CA ASN A 53 -13.26 -12.45 4.67
C ASN A 53 -13.07 -11.79 6.04
N HIS A 54 -14.13 -11.65 6.82
CA HIS A 54 -14.13 -11.07 8.17
C HIS A 54 -13.66 -12.03 9.29
N SER A 55 -12.93 -13.10 8.94
CA SER A 55 -12.38 -14.02 9.93
C SER A 55 -11.23 -13.36 10.70
N THR A 56 -11.11 -13.66 11.99
CA THR A 56 -9.98 -13.22 12.80
C THR A 56 -8.74 -14.05 12.47
N TYR A 57 -7.69 -13.40 11.97
CA TYR A 57 -6.42 -14.07 11.63
C TYR A 57 -5.38 -13.96 12.74
N PHE A 58 -5.39 -12.87 13.52
CA PHE A 58 -4.34 -12.55 14.47
C PHE A 58 -4.88 -12.35 15.88
N TYR A 59 -4.23 -12.96 16.88
CA TYR A 59 -4.66 -12.87 18.28
C TYR A 59 -4.49 -11.47 18.88
N ASP A 60 -3.53 -10.70 18.39
CA ASP A 60 -3.25 -9.32 18.81
C ASP A 60 -4.04 -8.26 18.03
N VAL A 61 -4.95 -8.70 17.15
CA VAL A 61 -5.87 -7.82 16.40
C VAL A 61 -7.31 -8.32 16.63
N PRO A 62 -7.90 -8.05 17.79
CA PRO A 62 -9.29 -8.39 18.06
C PRO A 62 -10.24 -7.57 17.18
N ASP A 63 -11.48 -8.02 17.04
CA ASP A 63 -12.53 -7.35 16.26
C ASP A 63 -12.83 -5.91 16.72
N SER A 64 -12.50 -5.59 17.97
CA SER A 64 -12.58 -4.23 18.51
C SER A 64 -11.40 -3.32 18.14
N HIS A 65 -10.34 -3.85 17.50
CA HIS A 65 -9.19 -3.06 17.10
C HIS A 65 -9.55 -2.15 15.92
N TRP A 66 -9.19 -0.86 15.97
CA TRP A 66 -9.58 0.13 14.96
C TRP A 66 -9.14 -0.23 13.52
N ALA A 67 -8.02 -0.94 13.36
CA ALA A 67 -7.52 -1.41 12.05
C ALA A 67 -7.89 -2.87 11.75
N PHE A 68 -8.78 -3.50 12.52
CA PHE A 68 -9.17 -4.90 12.36
C PHE A 68 -9.56 -5.23 10.92
N GLU A 69 -10.46 -4.47 10.34
CA GLU A 69 -10.93 -4.72 8.97
C GLU A 69 -9.83 -4.62 7.93
N SER A 70 -8.97 -3.59 8.02
CA SER A 70 -7.88 -3.40 7.07
C SER A 70 -6.82 -4.51 7.17
N ILE A 71 -6.47 -4.93 8.38
CA ILE A 71 -5.50 -6.01 8.60
C ILE A 71 -6.07 -7.34 8.11
N ASN A 72 -7.34 -7.63 8.42
CA ASN A 72 -8.01 -8.85 7.93
C ASN A 72 -8.15 -8.86 6.39
N ALA A 73 -8.43 -7.71 5.79
CA ALA A 73 -8.48 -7.59 4.33
C ALA A 73 -7.15 -8.00 3.69
N LEU A 74 -6.03 -7.48 4.19
CA LEU A 74 -4.70 -7.84 3.71
C LEU A 74 -4.35 -9.32 3.97
N ALA A 75 -4.74 -9.85 5.12
CA ALA A 75 -4.50 -11.24 5.47
C ALA A 75 -5.33 -12.21 4.60
N SER A 76 -6.61 -11.91 4.38
CA SER A 76 -7.52 -12.76 3.59
C SER A 76 -7.10 -12.84 2.11
N THR A 77 -6.47 -11.80 1.59
CA THR A 77 -5.94 -11.77 0.22
C THR A 77 -4.52 -12.33 0.11
N GLY A 78 -3.92 -12.75 1.23
CA GLY A 78 -2.55 -13.30 1.25
C GLY A 78 -1.45 -12.25 1.12
N VAL A 79 -1.78 -10.96 1.21
CA VAL A 79 -0.80 -9.86 1.11
C VAL A 79 0.10 -9.82 2.35
N VAL A 80 -0.46 -10.09 3.53
CA VAL A 80 0.29 -10.21 4.79
C VAL A 80 0.06 -11.57 5.46
N SER A 81 1.07 -12.08 6.15
CA SER A 81 1.02 -13.37 6.88
C SER A 81 1.33 -13.24 8.38
N GLY A 82 1.66 -12.05 8.86
CA GLY A 82 2.13 -11.83 10.23
C GLY A 82 3.53 -12.36 10.51
N TYR A 83 3.91 -12.39 11.79
CA TYR A 83 5.26 -12.77 12.27
C TYR A 83 5.34 -14.19 12.84
N GLY A 84 4.35 -15.01 12.64
CA GLY A 84 4.22 -16.31 13.30
C GLY A 84 3.42 -16.21 14.60
N ASN A 85 3.11 -17.37 15.20
CA ASN A 85 2.25 -17.50 16.38
C ASN A 85 0.92 -16.75 16.29
N HIS A 86 0.41 -16.52 15.08
CA HIS A 86 -0.80 -15.74 14.80
C HIS A 86 -0.75 -14.30 15.35
N LEU A 87 0.42 -13.65 15.28
CA LEU A 87 0.63 -12.26 15.66
C LEU A 87 0.87 -11.38 14.43
N PHE A 88 0.20 -10.24 14.39
CA PHE A 88 0.39 -9.21 13.37
C PHE A 88 1.35 -8.10 13.84
N MET A 89 1.37 -7.81 15.12
CA MET A 89 2.10 -6.70 15.76
C MET A 89 1.64 -5.34 15.23
N PRO A 90 0.37 -4.95 15.43
CA PRO A 90 -0.23 -3.76 14.82
C PRO A 90 0.47 -2.45 15.21
N ASP A 91 0.95 -2.33 16.44
CA ASP A 91 1.61 -1.12 16.96
C ASP A 91 3.12 -1.05 16.67
N GLN A 92 3.71 -2.12 16.12
CA GLN A 92 5.10 -2.10 15.69
C GLN A 92 5.28 -1.15 14.51
N LYS A 93 6.39 -0.40 14.51
CA LYS A 93 6.75 0.46 13.38
C LYS A 93 7.06 -0.40 12.16
N ILE A 94 6.48 -0.02 11.01
CA ILE A 94 6.68 -0.76 9.77
C ILE A 94 8.01 -0.37 9.12
N SER A 95 8.74 -1.34 8.59
CA SER A 95 9.91 -1.04 7.78
C SER A 95 9.51 -0.57 6.37
N SER A 96 10.36 0.24 5.76
CA SER A 96 10.16 0.66 4.36
C SER A 96 10.08 -0.52 3.39
N THR A 97 10.84 -1.58 3.64
CA THR A 97 10.81 -2.81 2.84
C THR A 97 9.48 -3.55 2.98
N GLU A 98 8.95 -3.67 4.19
CA GLU A 98 7.64 -4.29 4.42
C GLU A 98 6.51 -3.51 3.74
N ALA A 99 6.51 -2.18 3.89
CA ALA A 99 5.52 -1.31 3.27
C ALA A 99 5.52 -1.44 1.73
N THR A 100 6.71 -1.40 1.13
CA THR A 100 6.90 -1.58 -0.31
C THR A 100 6.43 -2.96 -0.78
N THR A 101 6.75 -4.01 -0.02
CA THR A 101 6.32 -5.39 -0.30
C THR A 101 4.81 -5.53 -0.26
N ILE A 102 4.14 -4.92 0.71
CA ILE A 102 2.68 -4.91 0.82
C ILE A 102 2.07 -4.28 -0.44
N LEU A 103 2.57 -3.12 -0.87
CA LEU A 103 2.06 -2.45 -2.07
C LEU A 103 2.27 -3.31 -3.33
N LEU A 104 3.45 -3.87 -3.54
CA LEU A 104 3.71 -4.73 -4.69
C LEU A 104 2.77 -5.95 -4.74
N ARG A 105 2.52 -6.58 -3.60
CA ARG A 105 1.57 -7.70 -3.50
C ARG A 105 0.13 -7.26 -3.77
N LEU A 106 -0.28 -6.09 -3.30
CA LEU A 106 -1.59 -5.50 -3.61
C LEU A 106 -1.76 -5.21 -5.11
N PHE A 107 -0.68 -4.88 -5.81
CA PHE A 107 -0.68 -4.69 -7.26
C PHE A 107 -0.65 -6.01 -8.05
N GLY A 108 -0.66 -7.16 -7.36
CA GLY A 108 -0.68 -8.49 -7.94
C GLY A 108 0.70 -9.10 -8.21
N TYR A 109 1.79 -8.45 -7.81
CA TYR A 109 3.13 -8.98 -7.98
C TYR A 109 3.50 -9.99 -6.90
N SER A 110 4.26 -11.02 -7.28
CA SER A 110 4.73 -12.07 -6.37
C SER A 110 6.14 -12.51 -6.77
N SER A 111 6.97 -12.81 -5.77
CA SER A 111 8.29 -13.40 -5.99
C SER A 111 8.22 -14.81 -6.61
N GLU A 112 7.11 -15.51 -6.45
CA GLU A 112 6.84 -16.80 -7.09
C GLU A 112 6.77 -16.67 -8.62
N TYR A 113 6.17 -15.59 -9.14
CA TYR A 113 5.95 -15.38 -10.57
C TYR A 113 7.09 -14.64 -11.26
N PHE A 114 7.71 -13.71 -10.56
CA PHE A 114 8.77 -12.86 -11.11
C PHE A 114 10.18 -13.31 -10.71
N GLY A 115 10.32 -14.23 -9.73
CA GLY A 115 11.58 -14.56 -9.10
C GLY A 115 12.01 -13.50 -8.08
N ALA A 116 12.76 -13.92 -7.06
CA ALA A 116 13.11 -13.05 -5.93
C ALA A 116 13.89 -11.79 -6.34
N ASN A 117 14.87 -11.93 -7.24
CA ASN A 117 15.71 -10.80 -7.67
C ASN A 117 14.89 -9.72 -8.40
N ARG A 118 14.02 -10.12 -9.33
CA ARG A 118 13.18 -9.17 -10.05
C ARG A 118 12.10 -8.58 -9.15
N PHE A 119 11.51 -9.37 -8.28
CA PHE A 119 10.52 -8.87 -7.32
C PHE A 119 11.12 -7.75 -6.46
N ASN A 120 12.36 -7.89 -5.99
CA ASN A 120 13.03 -6.86 -5.20
C ASN A 120 13.31 -5.57 -5.99
N SER A 121 13.44 -5.64 -7.32
CA SER A 121 13.66 -4.48 -8.18
C SER A 121 12.39 -3.82 -8.71
N LEU A 122 11.24 -4.50 -8.61
CA LEU A 122 9.96 -4.01 -9.14
C LEU A 122 9.55 -2.65 -8.60
N ALA A 123 9.80 -2.37 -7.33
CA ALA A 123 9.45 -1.08 -6.73
C ALA A 123 10.13 0.10 -7.45
N SER A 124 11.39 -0.07 -7.85
CA SER A 124 12.13 0.91 -8.65
C SER A 124 11.64 0.93 -10.11
N GLU A 125 11.46 -0.24 -10.71
CA GLU A 125 11.02 -0.40 -12.10
C GLU A 125 9.65 0.26 -12.34
N LEU A 126 8.72 0.12 -11.39
CA LEU A 126 7.38 0.72 -11.43
C LEU A 126 7.33 2.20 -11.03
N GLY A 127 8.44 2.78 -10.61
CA GLY A 127 8.50 4.17 -10.15
C GLY A 127 7.97 4.40 -8.72
N LEU A 128 7.66 3.33 -7.97
CA LEU A 128 7.13 3.42 -6.60
C LEU A 128 8.07 4.15 -5.65
N LEU A 129 9.40 4.03 -5.86
CA LEU A 129 10.43 4.64 -5.01
C LEU A 129 10.89 6.02 -5.48
N LYS A 130 10.23 6.65 -6.45
CA LYS A 130 10.62 7.97 -6.96
C LYS A 130 10.50 9.02 -5.85
N GLY A 131 11.62 9.67 -5.51
CA GLY A 131 11.67 10.68 -4.43
C GLY A 131 11.66 10.10 -3.01
N PHE A 132 11.62 8.77 -2.86
CA PHE A 132 11.65 8.07 -1.59
C PHE A 132 13.07 8.09 -0.98
N LYS A 133 13.17 8.43 0.31
CA LYS A 133 14.47 8.56 0.98
C LYS A 133 15.06 7.23 1.45
N GLY A 134 14.20 6.23 1.70
CA GLY A 134 14.63 4.89 2.05
C GLY A 134 15.14 4.72 3.48
N SER A 135 14.54 5.38 4.44
CA SER A 135 14.78 5.11 5.87
C SER A 135 14.40 3.66 6.22
N SER A 136 15.08 3.05 7.19
CA SER A 136 14.81 1.67 7.61
C SER A 136 13.39 1.50 8.15
N VAL A 137 12.89 2.49 8.90
CA VAL A 137 11.51 2.61 9.39
C VAL A 137 10.79 3.64 8.54
N LEU A 138 9.57 3.34 8.12
CA LEU A 138 8.76 4.22 7.30
C LEU A 138 8.31 5.44 8.11
N THR A 139 8.59 6.63 7.59
CA THR A 139 8.05 7.89 8.12
C THR A 139 6.74 8.27 7.44
N PHE A 140 5.97 9.15 8.05
CA PHE A 140 4.72 9.66 7.47
C PHE A 140 4.97 10.35 6.12
N GLU A 141 6.00 11.18 6.00
CA GLU A 141 6.39 11.80 4.73
C GLU A 141 6.68 10.76 3.64
N ASP A 142 7.49 9.74 3.97
CA ASP A 142 7.83 8.66 3.04
C ASP A 142 6.60 7.82 2.67
N MET A 143 5.67 7.60 3.59
CA MET A 143 4.39 6.94 3.29
C MET A 143 3.56 7.72 2.27
N LEU A 144 3.43 9.04 2.43
CA LEU A 144 2.72 9.88 1.45
C LEU A 144 3.35 9.80 0.06
N ILE A 145 4.68 9.79 -0.01
CA ILE A 145 5.42 9.62 -1.28
C ILE A 145 5.10 8.25 -1.91
N LEU A 146 5.17 7.18 -1.13
CA LEU A 146 4.84 5.84 -1.62
C LEU A 146 3.39 5.73 -2.12
N LEU A 147 2.42 6.22 -1.34
CA LEU A 147 1.01 6.17 -1.71
C LEU A 147 0.72 7.03 -2.96
N ARG A 148 1.35 8.20 -3.08
CA ARG A 148 1.22 9.03 -4.29
C ARG A 148 1.81 8.36 -5.53
N ASN A 149 3.02 7.81 -5.42
CA ASN A 149 3.65 7.09 -6.52
C ASN A 149 2.88 5.83 -6.90
N ALA A 150 2.30 5.15 -5.92
CA ALA A 150 1.50 3.95 -6.10
C ALA A 150 0.32 4.16 -7.05
N LEU A 151 -0.28 5.35 -7.09
CA LEU A 151 -1.37 5.68 -8.02
C LEU A 151 -0.97 5.51 -9.48
N GLU A 152 0.28 5.79 -9.82
CA GLU A 152 0.83 5.70 -11.18
C GLU A 152 1.48 4.35 -11.50
N CYS A 153 1.58 3.45 -10.50
CA CYS A 153 2.16 2.12 -10.71
C CYS A 153 1.23 1.22 -11.54
N ASN A 154 1.82 0.55 -12.51
CA ASN A 154 1.14 -0.47 -13.30
C ASN A 154 0.82 -1.69 -12.43
N LEU A 155 -0.33 -2.30 -12.68
CA LEU A 155 -0.76 -3.52 -12.04
C LEU A 155 -0.22 -4.74 -12.77
N CYS A 156 -0.05 -5.84 -12.02
CA CYS A 156 0.30 -7.12 -12.61
C CYS A 156 -0.90 -7.70 -13.34
N GLU A 157 -0.72 -8.09 -14.59
CA GLU A 157 -1.71 -8.77 -15.39
C GLU A 157 -1.33 -10.22 -15.63
N THR A 158 -2.34 -11.03 -15.95
CA THR A 158 -2.19 -12.46 -16.22
C THR A 158 -2.66 -12.76 -17.63
N LYS A 159 -1.79 -13.41 -18.40
CA LYS A 159 -2.19 -13.99 -19.68
C LYS A 159 -2.49 -15.47 -19.50
N LEU A 160 -3.71 -15.85 -19.82
CA LEU A 160 -4.15 -17.25 -19.82
C LEU A 160 -3.72 -17.90 -21.14
N GLY A 161 -3.10 -19.08 -21.05
CA GLY A 161 -2.65 -19.88 -22.17
C GLY A 161 -2.35 -21.31 -21.70
N ILE A 162 -1.56 -22.06 -22.46
CA ILE A 162 -1.11 -23.41 -22.05
C ILE A 162 -0.34 -23.32 -20.72
N ASN A 163 0.45 -22.25 -20.55
CA ASN A 163 1.07 -21.84 -19.28
C ASN A 163 0.59 -20.45 -18.89
N LYS A 164 0.12 -20.31 -17.66
CA LYS A 164 -0.23 -19.01 -17.08
C LYS A 164 1.04 -18.15 -16.96
N SER A 165 1.03 -16.96 -17.51
CA SER A 165 2.14 -16.01 -17.39
C SER A 165 1.70 -14.70 -16.75
N TYR A 166 2.62 -14.05 -16.03
CA TYR A 166 2.41 -12.79 -15.32
C TYR A 166 3.35 -11.74 -15.88
N TYR A 167 2.83 -10.53 -16.07
CA TYR A 167 3.60 -9.42 -16.66
C TYR A 167 3.15 -8.08 -16.08
N ILE A 168 3.93 -7.03 -16.29
CA ILE A 168 3.55 -5.66 -15.98
C ILE A 168 2.51 -5.23 -17.01
N GLY A 169 1.29 -4.98 -16.55
CA GLY A 169 0.17 -4.59 -17.40
C GLY A 169 0.20 -3.10 -17.77
N ASP A 170 -0.80 -2.68 -18.53
CA ASP A 170 -0.98 -1.28 -18.92
C ASP A 170 -1.86 -0.51 -17.94
N GLU A 171 -2.72 -1.21 -17.18
CA GLU A 171 -3.61 -0.61 -16.18
C GLU A 171 -2.84 -0.16 -14.95
N THR A 172 -3.07 1.06 -14.48
CA THR A 172 -2.47 1.60 -13.25
C THR A 172 -3.47 1.53 -12.08
N VAL A 173 -2.99 1.72 -10.85
CA VAL A 173 -3.86 1.87 -9.67
C VAL A 173 -4.86 3.01 -9.90
N LEU A 174 -4.41 4.14 -10.43
CA LEU A 174 -5.26 5.30 -10.69
C LEU A 174 -6.35 4.97 -11.73
N SER A 175 -5.99 4.40 -12.88
CA SER A 175 -6.96 4.08 -13.93
C SER A 175 -7.97 3.02 -13.49
N LYS A 176 -7.54 2.02 -12.73
CA LYS A 176 -8.43 0.96 -12.28
C LYS A 176 -9.44 1.37 -11.21
N TYR A 177 -8.99 2.11 -10.20
CA TYR A 177 -9.80 2.35 -9.00
C TYR A 177 -10.39 3.75 -8.94
N TYR A 178 -9.92 4.69 -9.79
CA TYR A 178 -10.24 6.11 -9.69
C TYR A 178 -10.75 6.75 -10.98
N ASP A 179 -10.93 6.02 -12.07
CA ASP A 179 -11.40 6.54 -13.36
C ASP A 179 -12.68 7.36 -13.25
N SER A 180 -13.63 6.92 -12.42
CA SER A 180 -14.90 7.61 -12.21
C SER A 180 -14.77 9.04 -11.64
N TYR A 181 -13.61 9.40 -11.06
CA TYR A 181 -13.35 10.76 -10.59
C TYR A 181 -13.05 11.73 -11.74
N PHE A 182 -12.55 11.22 -12.87
CA PHE A 182 -12.14 12.04 -14.02
C PHE A 182 -13.24 12.15 -15.09
N GLU A 183 -14.26 11.29 -15.07
CA GLU A 183 -15.37 11.32 -16.02
C GLU A 183 -16.45 12.36 -15.66
N LYS A 184 -16.37 13.01 -14.52
CA LYS A 184 -17.36 13.99 -14.01
C LYS A 184 -16.95 15.45 -14.21
N GLY A 185 -15.92 15.72 -15.02
CA GLY A 185 -15.43 17.05 -15.35
C GLY A 185 -15.95 17.57 -16.70
#